data_cff7586d09828c41d718741c6d0d8695
#
_entry.id   cff7586d09828c41d718741c6d0d8695
#
_cell.length_a   1.000
_cell.length_b   1.000
_cell.length_c   1.000
_cell.angle_alpha   90.00
_cell.angle_beta   90.00
_cell.angle_gamma   90.00
#
_symmetry.space_group_name_H-M   'P 1'
#
loop_
_entity.id
_entity.type
_entity.pdbx_description
1 polymer ?
#
loop_
_entity_poly.entity_id
_entity_poly.type
_entity_poly.pdbx_seq_one_letter_code
_entity_poly.pdbx_strand_id
1 'polypeptide(L)'
;IRTRLIATLDGHDETLMLEVEDGNLTVENEDETKSAKFYDPIKRRHHLVVLPKTSEGLQRLFGLVSKGYLEGFYRFPRIDVEMLKEAATGGHLMVTSACIGGPLAFEVFKHLQQHDFDNLKSNLLDDQSIMNKVQLGIGNAIDKLAYAVGRENVMLELQFNKLEAQHLANRAIIEFANRQGMTDQLIVTCDSHYSNPDHWKEREIYKKLGWMKHNEFNPENLPQSKDDLKCELYPKNARQVWDTYQEIKDGHNFYDDSMMSEAVERTHDIAHEMIGDIHPETSMKLPSYVIPENMTANKALLEACKKGIVARGLSTNSEYINRLHYELKVIKEKNFAEYFLTMKAIMDIAKDNMLVGPARGSGAGSLVNYVLYIT
;
A
#
# COMPACT_ATOMS: atom_id res chain seq x y z
N ILE A 1 20.04 8.27 19.01
CA ILE A 1 19.26 9.54 19.11
C ILE A 1 18.55 9.50 20.45
N ARG A 2 18.89 10.43 21.34
CA ARG A 2 18.19 10.60 22.61
C ARG A 2 16.93 11.42 22.37
N THR A 3 15.78 10.83 22.65
CA THR A 3 14.50 11.53 22.57
C THR A 3 13.87 11.54 23.95
N ARG A 4 13.46 12.73 24.40
CA ARG A 4 12.75 12.92 25.65
C ARG A 4 11.26 12.72 25.38
N LEU A 5 10.68 11.65 25.92
CA LEU A 5 9.24 11.44 25.92
C LEU A 5 8.69 11.79 27.31
N ILE A 6 7.71 12.67 27.34
CA ILE A 6 6.91 12.91 28.55
C ILE A 6 5.68 12.01 28.39
N ALA A 7 5.58 11.00 29.24
CA ALA A 7 4.38 10.16 29.31
C ALA A 7 3.63 10.52 30.58
N THR A 8 2.40 10.93 30.48
CA THR A 8 1.50 11.12 31.62
C THR A 8 0.82 9.79 31.89
N LEU A 9 1.23 9.09 32.94
CA LEU A 9 0.57 7.91 33.46
C LEU A 9 -0.07 8.27 34.81
N ASP A 10 -1.37 8.05 34.96
CA ASP A 10 -2.16 8.23 36.18
C ASP A 10 -2.09 9.67 36.80
N GLY A 11 -1.97 10.70 35.96
CA GLY A 11 -2.00 12.07 36.41
C GLY A 11 -0.66 12.60 36.96
N HIS A 12 0.41 11.85 36.82
CA HIS A 12 1.77 12.26 37.15
C HIS A 12 2.64 12.29 35.88
N ASP A 13 3.38 13.37 35.71
CA ASP A 13 4.36 13.53 34.64
C ASP A 13 5.65 12.81 35.02
N GLU A 14 5.89 11.64 34.46
CA GLU A 14 7.17 10.94 34.56
C GLU A 14 8.01 11.22 33.32
N THR A 15 9.24 11.66 33.52
CA THR A 15 10.21 11.84 32.44
C THR A 15 10.99 10.54 32.28
N LEU A 16 10.68 9.80 31.19
CA LEU A 16 11.46 8.64 30.79
C LEU A 16 12.56 9.06 29.82
N MET A 17 13.80 8.79 30.17
CA MET A 17 14.92 8.92 29.24
C MET A 17 15.03 7.64 28.42
N LEU A 18 14.80 7.77 27.13
CA LEU A 18 14.85 6.64 26.20
C LEU A 18 16.10 6.75 25.35
N GLU A 19 16.96 5.76 25.41
CA GLU A 19 18.12 5.62 24.53
C GLU A 19 17.81 4.58 23.45
N VAL A 20 17.97 4.96 22.19
CA VAL A 20 17.75 4.06 21.05
C VAL A 20 19.11 3.71 20.47
N GLU A 21 19.56 2.50 20.71
CA GLU A 21 20.73 1.91 20.08
C GLU A 21 20.31 0.76 19.16
N ASP A 22 20.74 0.78 17.91
CA ASP A 22 20.45 -0.22 16.87
C ASP A 22 18.98 -0.64 16.71
N GLY A 23 18.07 0.31 16.96
CA GLY A 23 16.64 0.06 16.84
C GLY A 23 15.98 -0.61 18.05
N ASN A 24 16.71 -0.86 19.12
CA ASN A 24 16.20 -1.32 20.40
C ASN A 24 16.05 -0.16 21.36
N LEU A 25 14.91 -0.12 22.07
CA LEU A 25 14.65 0.82 23.12
C LEU A 25 15.13 0.21 24.45
N THR A 26 16.08 0.83 25.11
CA THR A 26 16.47 0.48 26.48
C THR A 26 15.87 1.51 27.44
N VAL A 27 15.15 1.04 28.45
CA VAL A 27 14.70 1.86 29.59
C VAL A 27 15.70 1.57 30.71
N GLU A 28 16.43 2.59 31.13
CA GLU A 28 17.21 2.50 32.36
C GLU A 28 16.27 2.55 33.57
N ASN A 29 15.88 1.39 34.06
CA ASN A 29 15.39 1.24 35.41
C ASN A 29 16.52 0.65 36.28
N GLU A 30 16.71 1.21 37.47
CA GLU A 30 17.73 0.79 38.43
C GLU A 30 17.56 -0.65 38.94
N ASP A 31 16.56 -1.41 38.51
CA ASP A 31 16.36 -2.81 38.89
C ASP A 31 16.57 -3.76 37.70
N GLU A 32 17.54 -4.62 37.93
CA GLU A 32 18.14 -5.56 36.99
C GLU A 32 17.19 -6.50 36.25
N THR A 33 17.57 -6.75 34.98
CA THR A 33 17.45 -8.02 34.29
C THR A 33 16.07 -8.48 33.85
N LYS A 34 15.45 -7.76 32.94
CA LYS A 34 14.71 -8.35 31.79
C LYS A 34 14.60 -7.27 30.72
N SER A 35 15.27 -7.47 29.60
CA SER A 35 15.03 -6.66 28.41
C SER A 35 13.56 -6.86 27.96
N ALA A 36 12.67 -6.08 28.53
CA ALA A 36 11.34 -5.95 27.97
C ALA A 36 11.53 -5.36 26.57
N LYS A 37 11.24 -6.13 25.53
CA LYS A 37 11.09 -5.61 24.18
C LYS A 37 9.89 -4.67 24.22
N PHE A 38 10.10 -3.42 24.59
CA PHE A 38 9.08 -2.40 24.52
C PHE A 38 8.67 -2.24 23.06
N TYR A 39 7.40 -2.44 22.78
CA TYR A 39 6.80 -2.14 21.49
C TYR A 39 6.82 -0.62 21.32
N ASP A 40 7.79 -0.14 20.55
CA ASP A 40 7.88 1.27 20.19
C ASP A 40 6.65 1.67 19.35
N PRO A 41 5.74 2.49 19.88
CA PRO A 41 4.53 2.86 19.14
C PRO A 41 4.84 3.64 17.86
N ILE A 42 6.00 4.29 17.76
CA ILE A 42 6.44 4.99 16.55
C ILE A 42 6.83 4.01 15.45
N LYS A 43 7.33 2.83 15.81
CA LYS A 43 7.67 1.77 14.83
C LYS A 43 6.46 0.93 14.42
N ARG A 44 5.37 1.01 15.18
CA ARG A 44 4.18 0.20 14.92
C ARG A 44 3.49 0.67 13.64
N ARG A 45 3.14 -0.28 12.83
CA ARG A 45 2.33 -0.08 11.63
C ARG A 45 1.42 -1.28 11.46
N HIS A 46 0.25 -1.03 10.91
CA HIS A 46 -0.75 -2.05 10.60
C HIS A 46 -1.05 -2.00 9.11
N HIS A 47 -1.42 -3.15 8.55
CA HIS A 47 -2.01 -3.18 7.24
C HIS A 47 -3.41 -2.55 7.29
N LEU A 48 -3.76 -1.78 6.30
CA LEU A 48 -5.09 -1.23 6.10
C LEU A 48 -5.37 -1.22 4.60
N VAL A 49 -6.53 -1.70 4.20
CA VAL A 49 -6.97 -1.56 2.82
C VAL A 49 -7.83 -0.31 2.73
N VAL A 50 -7.54 0.56 1.77
CA VAL A 50 -8.31 1.78 1.51
C VAL A 50 -8.80 1.70 0.07
N LEU A 51 -10.12 1.76 -0.10
CA LEU A 51 -10.79 1.70 -1.39
C LEU A 51 -11.41 3.05 -1.73
N PRO A 52 -11.17 3.59 -2.94
CA PRO A 52 -11.89 4.75 -3.41
C PRO A 52 -13.30 4.34 -3.85
N LYS A 53 -14.31 5.16 -3.52
CA LYS A 53 -15.70 4.96 -3.94
C LYS A 53 -16.03 5.75 -5.21
N THR A 54 -15.22 6.73 -5.54
CA THR A 54 -15.42 7.66 -6.68
C THR A 54 -14.07 7.99 -7.33
N SER A 55 -14.11 8.57 -8.54
CA SER A 55 -12.89 9.07 -9.20
C SER A 55 -12.20 10.17 -8.39
N GLU A 56 -12.94 11.01 -7.66
CA GLU A 56 -12.35 11.96 -6.71
C GLU A 56 -11.65 11.23 -5.56
N GLY A 57 -12.28 10.18 -5.03
CA GLY A 57 -11.65 9.30 -4.02
C GLY A 57 -10.33 8.70 -4.48
N LEU A 58 -10.23 8.30 -5.75
CA LEU A 58 -8.99 7.80 -6.32
C LEU A 58 -7.88 8.88 -6.33
N GLN A 59 -8.21 10.12 -6.70
CA GLN A 59 -7.25 11.23 -6.66
C GLN A 59 -6.81 11.54 -5.22
N ARG A 60 -7.74 11.53 -4.27
CA ARG A 60 -7.46 11.71 -2.83
C ARG A 60 -6.58 10.59 -2.28
N LEU A 61 -6.80 9.35 -2.72
CA LEU A 61 -5.97 8.21 -2.36
C LEU A 61 -4.54 8.36 -2.88
N PHE A 62 -4.33 8.84 -4.11
CA PHE A 62 -3.00 9.17 -4.61
C PHE A 62 -2.32 10.26 -3.77
N GLY A 63 -3.07 11.29 -3.38
CA GLY A 63 -2.59 12.33 -2.46
C GLY A 63 -2.19 11.76 -1.10
N LEU A 64 -3.01 10.88 -0.53
CA LEU A 64 -2.75 10.21 0.75
C LEU A 64 -1.46 9.37 0.70
N VAL A 65 -1.29 8.57 -0.37
CA VAL A 65 -0.05 7.81 -0.58
C VAL A 65 1.15 8.74 -0.68
N SER A 66 1.05 9.84 -1.42
CA SER A 66 2.11 10.84 -1.54
C SER A 66 2.47 11.47 -0.19
N LYS A 67 1.48 11.84 0.63
CA LYS A 67 1.70 12.34 2.00
C LYS A 67 2.41 11.30 2.87
N GLY A 68 2.05 10.02 2.76
CA GLY A 68 2.72 8.94 3.47
C GLY A 68 4.22 8.86 3.18
N TYR A 69 4.63 9.19 1.93
CA TYR A 69 6.05 9.26 1.56
C TYR A 69 6.73 10.55 1.97
N LEU A 70 6.05 11.69 1.87
CA LEU A 70 6.65 13.01 2.10
C LEU A 70 6.67 13.40 3.59
N GLU A 71 5.61 13.10 4.31
CA GLU A 71 5.38 13.55 5.68
C GLU A 71 5.40 12.40 6.70
N GLY A 72 4.92 11.21 6.29
CA GLY A 72 4.79 10.03 7.16
C GLY A 72 5.95 9.03 7.07
N PHE A 73 7.05 9.37 6.37
CA PHE A 73 8.13 8.42 6.15
C PHE A 73 9.01 8.24 7.39
N TYR A 74 8.99 7.02 7.93
CA TYR A 74 9.95 6.57 8.92
C TYR A 74 10.34 5.12 8.62
N ARG A 75 11.49 4.90 7.99
CA ARG A 75 11.95 3.64 7.38
C ARG A 75 11.06 3.13 6.24
N PHE A 76 9.76 3.35 6.32
CA PHE A 76 8.72 3.03 5.34
C PHE A 76 7.70 4.16 5.31
N PRO A 77 7.02 4.39 4.19
CA PRO A 77 5.91 5.33 4.13
C PRO A 77 4.77 4.83 5.02
N ARG A 78 4.14 5.74 5.75
CA ARG A 78 3.02 5.48 6.65
C ARG A 78 2.01 6.60 6.57
N ILE A 79 0.79 6.27 6.88
CA ILE A 79 -0.29 7.24 7.08
C ILE A 79 -0.78 7.13 8.52
N ASP A 80 -1.25 8.21 9.07
CA ASP A 80 -1.97 8.25 10.34
C ASP A 80 -3.48 8.47 10.12
N VAL A 81 -4.22 8.49 11.21
CA VAL A 81 -5.68 8.62 11.18
C VAL A 81 -6.12 9.99 10.68
N GLU A 82 -5.36 11.05 10.97
CA GLU A 82 -5.69 12.42 10.53
C GLU A 82 -5.45 12.59 9.03
N MET A 83 -4.37 12.04 8.49
CA MET A 83 -4.12 11.99 7.04
C MET A 83 -5.23 11.23 6.31
N LEU A 84 -5.66 10.09 6.88
CA LEU A 84 -6.76 9.31 6.32
C LEU A 84 -8.07 10.11 6.34
N LYS A 85 -8.39 10.77 7.45
CA LYS A 85 -9.59 11.60 7.61
C LYS A 85 -9.63 12.75 6.60
N GLU A 86 -8.52 13.46 6.43
CA GLU A 86 -8.41 14.52 5.43
C GLU A 86 -8.70 14.00 4.02
N ALA A 87 -8.09 12.85 3.66
CA ALA A 87 -8.31 12.22 2.37
C ALA A 87 -9.76 11.71 2.19
N ALA A 88 -10.39 11.22 3.26
CA ALA A 88 -11.74 10.67 3.23
C ALA A 88 -12.85 11.75 3.26
N THR A 89 -12.50 13.03 3.41
CA THR A 89 -13.49 14.13 3.44
C THR A 89 -14.43 14.06 2.25
N GLY A 90 -15.73 14.14 2.49
CA GLY A 90 -16.79 14.01 1.45
C GLY A 90 -17.29 12.57 1.25
N GLY A 91 -16.78 11.59 2.01
CA GLY A 91 -17.27 10.20 1.95
C GLY A 91 -16.78 9.42 0.73
N HIS A 92 -15.69 9.85 0.11
CA HIS A 92 -15.15 9.26 -1.12
C HIS A 92 -14.30 8.03 -0.93
N LEU A 93 -13.95 7.68 0.31
CA LEU A 93 -13.13 6.52 0.67
C LEU A 93 -13.87 5.59 1.61
N MET A 94 -13.56 4.31 1.53
CA MET A 94 -13.91 3.30 2.51
C MET A 94 -12.66 2.51 2.90
N VAL A 95 -12.71 1.84 4.04
CA VAL A 95 -11.60 1.04 4.54
C VAL A 95 -12.07 -0.36 4.94
N THR A 96 -11.15 -1.32 4.87
CA THR A 96 -11.36 -2.63 5.45
C THR A 96 -10.29 -2.89 6.51
N SER A 97 -10.58 -3.79 7.46
CA SER A 97 -9.66 -4.07 8.57
C SER A 97 -8.40 -4.83 8.17
N ALA A 98 -8.26 -5.18 6.90
CA ALA A 98 -7.15 -5.94 6.34
C ALA A 98 -6.97 -7.35 6.96
N CYS A 99 -5.81 -7.95 6.76
CA CYS A 99 -5.49 -9.32 7.16
C CYS A 99 -5.07 -9.42 8.65
N ILE A 100 -4.46 -10.54 9.00
CA ILE A 100 -3.87 -10.80 10.34
C ILE A 100 -2.84 -9.74 10.78
N GLY A 101 -2.26 -8.97 9.84
CA GLY A 101 -1.43 -7.79 10.09
C GLY A 101 -2.21 -6.49 10.28
N GLY A 102 -3.53 -6.53 10.26
CA GLY A 102 -4.40 -5.36 10.39
C GLY A 102 -4.61 -4.90 11.83
N PRO A 103 -5.27 -3.73 12.01
CA PRO A 103 -5.47 -3.13 13.32
C PRO A 103 -6.35 -3.97 14.26
N LEU A 104 -7.37 -4.68 13.75
CA LEU A 104 -8.24 -5.49 14.59
C LEU A 104 -7.54 -6.76 15.09
N ALA A 105 -6.87 -7.48 14.21
CA ALA A 105 -6.09 -8.66 14.58
C ALA A 105 -4.97 -8.29 15.57
N PHE A 106 -4.35 -7.14 15.43
CA PHE A 106 -3.40 -6.64 16.41
C PHE A 106 -4.01 -6.52 17.81
N GLU A 107 -5.23 -6.00 17.94
CA GLU A 107 -5.90 -5.87 19.23
C GLU A 107 -6.21 -7.24 19.86
N VAL A 108 -6.42 -8.27 19.04
CA VAL A 108 -6.54 -9.66 19.52
C VAL A 108 -5.21 -10.16 20.07
N PHE A 109 -4.15 -10.08 19.28
CA PHE A 109 -2.87 -10.71 19.61
C PHE A 109 -2.12 -10.00 20.73
N LYS A 110 -2.26 -8.68 20.90
CA LYS A 110 -1.53 -7.95 21.93
C LYS A 110 -1.89 -8.41 23.36
N HIS A 111 -3.06 -8.98 23.56
CA HIS A 111 -3.50 -9.51 24.85
C HIS A 111 -3.12 -10.97 25.06
N LEU A 112 -2.49 -11.59 24.05
CA LEU A 112 -2.14 -13.01 24.04
C LEU A 112 -0.63 -13.24 23.82
N GLN A 113 0.19 -12.22 24.04
CA GLN A 113 1.64 -12.24 23.80
C GLN A 113 2.42 -13.28 24.62
N GLN A 114 1.83 -13.78 25.71
CA GLN A 114 2.42 -14.87 26.52
C GLN A 114 2.33 -16.25 25.83
N HIS A 115 1.56 -16.37 24.77
CA HIS A 115 1.41 -17.60 23.99
C HIS A 115 2.27 -17.54 22.74
N ASP A 116 2.90 -18.65 22.38
CA ASP A 116 3.54 -18.79 21.08
C ASP A 116 2.47 -18.71 19.97
N PHE A 117 2.83 -18.15 18.84
CA PHE A 117 1.91 -17.92 17.74
C PHE A 117 1.21 -19.21 17.26
N ASP A 118 1.91 -20.34 17.25
CA ASP A 118 1.37 -21.65 16.86
C ASP A 118 0.39 -22.23 17.90
N ASN A 119 0.36 -21.68 19.11
CA ASN A 119 -0.56 -22.07 20.19
C ASN A 119 -1.76 -21.14 20.34
N LEU A 120 -1.92 -20.15 19.45
CA LEU A 120 -3.05 -19.24 19.45
C LEU A 120 -4.30 -19.92 18.87
N LYS A 121 -5.16 -20.43 19.74
CA LYS A 121 -6.41 -21.10 19.37
C LYS A 121 -7.63 -20.26 19.76
N SER A 122 -8.73 -20.44 19.03
CA SER A 122 -9.97 -19.70 19.26
C SER A 122 -10.55 -19.85 20.68
N ASN A 123 -10.33 -20.99 21.35
CA ASN A 123 -10.79 -21.23 22.71
C ASN A 123 -10.10 -20.37 23.79
N LEU A 124 -8.99 -19.69 23.48
CA LEU A 124 -8.39 -18.71 24.41
C LEU A 124 -9.35 -17.55 24.70
N LEU A 125 -10.31 -17.30 23.84
CA LEU A 125 -11.35 -16.29 24.04
C LEU A 125 -12.53 -16.77 24.90
N ASP A 126 -12.51 -18.01 25.40
CA ASP A 126 -13.47 -18.48 26.40
C ASP A 126 -13.23 -17.81 27.77
N ASP A 127 -11.98 -17.35 28.01
CA ASP A 127 -11.68 -16.47 29.14
C ASP A 127 -12.33 -15.09 28.93
N GLN A 128 -13.37 -14.83 29.72
CA GLN A 128 -14.14 -13.58 29.63
C GLN A 128 -13.30 -12.32 29.90
N SER A 129 -12.24 -12.42 30.71
CA SER A 129 -11.34 -11.31 30.97
C SER A 129 -10.53 -10.96 29.73
N ILE A 130 -10.01 -11.95 29.03
CA ILE A 130 -9.30 -11.80 27.76
C ILE A 130 -10.28 -11.26 26.70
N MET A 131 -11.42 -11.89 26.55
CA MET A 131 -12.45 -11.48 25.59
C MET A 131 -12.85 -10.01 25.79
N ASN A 132 -13.10 -9.57 26.99
CA ASN A 132 -13.47 -8.18 27.27
C ASN A 132 -12.38 -7.17 26.87
N LYS A 133 -11.11 -7.49 27.13
CA LYS A 133 -9.97 -6.64 26.70
C LYS A 133 -9.87 -6.58 25.20
N VAL A 134 -10.00 -7.71 24.51
CA VAL A 134 -9.99 -7.83 23.05
C VAL A 134 -11.12 -7.00 22.45
N GLN A 135 -12.35 -7.16 22.96
CA GLN A 135 -13.53 -6.43 22.48
C GLN A 135 -13.38 -4.91 22.64
N LEU A 136 -12.86 -4.46 23.77
CA LEU A 136 -12.56 -3.04 23.99
C LEU A 136 -11.50 -2.53 23.01
N GLY A 137 -10.45 -3.32 22.76
CA GLY A 137 -9.39 -2.98 21.81
C GLY A 137 -9.91 -2.86 20.39
N ILE A 138 -10.70 -3.85 19.92
CA ILE A 138 -11.37 -3.84 18.62
C ILE A 138 -12.26 -2.60 18.48
N GLY A 139 -13.09 -2.30 19.49
CA GLY A 139 -13.95 -1.11 19.51
C GLY A 139 -13.16 0.17 19.31
N ASN A 140 -12.08 0.36 20.07
CA ASN A 140 -11.21 1.53 19.96
C ASN A 140 -10.54 1.63 18.57
N ALA A 141 -10.19 0.51 17.96
CA ALA A 141 -9.62 0.51 16.62
C ALA A 141 -10.66 0.89 15.55
N ILE A 142 -11.86 0.34 15.66
CA ILE A 142 -12.98 0.68 14.76
C ILE A 142 -13.39 2.15 14.93
N ASP A 143 -13.46 2.67 16.14
CA ASP A 143 -13.80 4.07 16.39
C ASP A 143 -12.80 5.03 15.73
N LYS A 144 -11.51 4.70 15.72
CA LYS A 144 -10.49 5.47 15.01
C LYS A 144 -10.69 5.44 13.49
N LEU A 145 -11.02 4.28 12.94
CA LEU A 145 -11.31 4.16 11.51
C LEU A 145 -12.61 4.89 11.15
N ALA A 146 -13.66 4.71 11.96
CA ALA A 146 -14.94 5.39 11.80
C ALA A 146 -14.82 6.94 11.92
N TYR A 147 -13.95 7.43 12.80
CA TYR A 147 -13.62 8.85 12.88
C TYR A 147 -13.03 9.38 11.59
N ALA A 148 -12.25 8.56 10.88
CA ALA A 148 -11.62 8.97 9.64
C ALA A 148 -12.56 8.90 8.43
N VAL A 149 -13.30 7.79 8.26
CA VAL A 149 -14.05 7.52 7.03
C VAL A 149 -15.58 7.48 7.19
N GLY A 150 -16.10 7.57 8.42
CA GLY A 150 -17.50 7.26 8.75
C GLY A 150 -17.70 5.77 9.03
N ARG A 151 -18.57 5.45 10.01
CA ARG A 151 -18.76 4.05 10.48
C ARG A 151 -19.27 3.13 9.37
N GLU A 152 -20.14 3.64 8.51
CA GLU A 152 -20.72 2.94 7.36
C GLU A 152 -19.69 2.57 6.27
N ASN A 153 -18.52 3.19 6.31
CA ASN A 153 -17.43 2.96 5.37
C ASN A 153 -16.29 2.10 5.97
N VAL A 154 -16.53 1.45 7.11
CA VAL A 154 -15.57 0.53 7.74
C VAL A 154 -16.07 -0.90 7.57
N MET A 155 -15.33 -1.73 6.83
CA MET A 155 -15.62 -3.16 6.66
C MET A 155 -14.68 -4.01 7.51
N LEU A 156 -15.24 -5.06 8.11
CA LEU A 156 -14.56 -6.00 9.01
C LEU A 156 -14.20 -7.25 8.23
N GLU A 157 -12.91 -7.44 7.95
CA GLU A 157 -12.45 -8.58 7.15
C GLU A 157 -12.32 -9.85 7.96
N LEU A 158 -12.87 -10.91 7.40
CA LEU A 158 -12.62 -12.30 7.76
C LEU A 158 -11.85 -12.99 6.65
N GLN A 159 -10.99 -13.92 7.00
CA GLN A 159 -10.25 -14.72 6.02
C GLN A 159 -10.36 -16.19 6.35
N PHE A 160 -10.61 -17.02 5.34
CA PHE A 160 -10.74 -18.46 5.49
C PHE A 160 -9.44 -19.15 5.09
N ASN A 161 -8.67 -19.56 6.08
CA ASN A 161 -7.46 -20.35 5.91
C ASN A 161 -7.27 -21.30 7.11
N LYS A 162 -6.33 -22.24 7.00
CA LYS A 162 -6.13 -23.32 8.01
C LYS A 162 -5.24 -22.89 9.19
N LEU A 163 -5.13 -21.58 9.46
CA LEU A 163 -4.28 -21.04 10.52
C LEU A 163 -5.13 -20.78 11.77
N GLU A 164 -4.83 -21.45 12.88
CA GLU A 164 -5.56 -21.30 14.15
C GLU A 164 -5.63 -19.84 14.65
N ALA A 165 -4.54 -19.10 14.51
CA ALA A 165 -4.53 -17.69 14.85
C ALA A 165 -5.51 -16.84 14.00
N GLN A 166 -5.80 -17.26 12.76
CA GLN A 166 -6.83 -16.62 11.94
C GLN A 166 -8.24 -16.93 12.47
N HIS A 167 -8.51 -18.17 12.88
CA HIS A 167 -9.78 -18.53 13.50
C HIS A 167 -10.02 -17.77 14.81
N LEU A 168 -8.95 -17.56 15.59
CA LEU A 168 -8.99 -16.74 16.80
C LEU A 168 -9.37 -15.27 16.47
N ALA A 169 -8.74 -14.66 15.46
CA ALA A 169 -9.07 -13.32 15.02
C ALA A 169 -10.49 -13.23 14.45
N ASN A 170 -10.88 -14.18 13.60
CA ASN A 170 -12.23 -14.25 13.04
C ASN A 170 -13.29 -14.34 14.16
N ARG A 171 -13.10 -15.20 15.17
CA ARG A 171 -14.00 -15.31 16.31
C ARG A 171 -14.17 -13.96 17.01
N ALA A 172 -13.07 -13.29 17.34
CA ALA A 172 -13.11 -12.00 18.03
C ALA A 172 -13.89 -10.94 17.24
N ILE A 173 -13.67 -10.88 15.93
CA ILE A 173 -14.34 -9.93 15.02
C ILE A 173 -15.83 -10.26 14.88
N ILE A 174 -16.19 -11.54 14.70
CA ILE A 174 -17.59 -11.98 14.60
C ILE A 174 -18.36 -11.68 15.89
N GLU A 175 -17.78 -12.00 17.05
CA GLU A 175 -18.42 -11.70 18.34
C GLU A 175 -18.57 -10.19 18.57
N PHE A 176 -17.59 -9.38 18.15
CA PHE A 176 -17.71 -7.93 18.17
C PHE A 176 -18.84 -7.45 17.26
N ALA A 177 -18.86 -7.89 16.00
CA ALA A 177 -19.89 -7.53 15.04
C ALA A 177 -21.31 -7.86 15.54
N ASN A 178 -21.49 -9.05 16.11
CA ASN A 178 -22.77 -9.47 16.72
C ASN A 178 -23.19 -8.54 17.86
N ARG A 179 -22.26 -8.21 18.79
CA ARG A 179 -22.56 -7.35 19.95
C ARG A 179 -22.86 -5.91 19.58
N GLN A 180 -22.27 -5.41 18.50
CA GLN A 180 -22.36 -4.01 18.06
C GLN A 180 -23.35 -3.79 16.92
N GLY A 181 -24.02 -4.83 16.43
CA GLY A 181 -24.93 -4.74 15.28
C GLY A 181 -24.22 -4.35 13.99
N MET A 182 -23.00 -4.89 13.76
CA MET A 182 -22.16 -4.63 12.59
C MET A 182 -21.98 -5.87 11.70
N THR A 183 -22.87 -6.83 11.77
CA THR A 183 -22.82 -8.05 10.96
C THR A 183 -22.95 -7.77 9.47
N ASP A 184 -23.63 -6.68 9.11
CA ASP A 184 -23.75 -6.15 7.76
C ASP A 184 -22.47 -5.48 7.24
N GLN A 185 -21.43 -5.36 8.06
CA GLN A 185 -20.10 -4.85 7.69
C GLN A 185 -19.03 -5.96 7.63
N LEU A 186 -19.39 -7.22 7.93
CA LEU A 186 -18.49 -8.35 7.74
C LEU A 186 -18.29 -8.64 6.25
N ILE A 187 -17.05 -8.85 5.84
CA ILE A 187 -16.68 -9.26 4.49
C ILE A 187 -15.67 -10.40 4.55
N VAL A 188 -15.58 -11.20 3.50
CA VAL A 188 -14.59 -12.26 3.37
C VAL A 188 -13.61 -11.92 2.24
N THR A 189 -12.32 -11.93 2.55
CA THR A 189 -11.26 -11.66 1.58
C THR A 189 -10.25 -12.80 1.50
N CYS A 190 -9.40 -12.80 0.48
CA CYS A 190 -8.45 -13.88 0.22
C CYS A 190 -6.99 -13.52 0.56
N ASP A 191 -6.69 -12.26 0.93
CA ASP A 191 -5.31 -11.78 1.16
C ASP A 191 -4.34 -12.22 0.04
N SER A 192 -4.72 -11.97 -1.21
CA SER A 192 -4.08 -12.56 -2.38
C SER A 192 -2.64 -12.09 -2.57
N HIS A 193 -1.71 -13.05 -2.68
CA HIS A 193 -0.28 -12.81 -2.86
C HIS A 193 0.28 -13.41 -4.15
N TYR A 194 -0.51 -14.20 -4.86
CA TYR A 194 -0.20 -14.79 -6.16
C TYR A 194 -1.49 -15.01 -6.96
N SER A 195 -1.40 -15.09 -8.28
CA SER A 195 -2.56 -14.97 -9.17
C SER A 195 -3.33 -16.27 -9.41
N ASN A 196 -2.68 -17.43 -9.33
CA ASN A 196 -3.28 -18.73 -9.62
C ASN A 196 -2.98 -19.74 -8.52
N PRO A 197 -3.84 -20.72 -8.25
CA PRO A 197 -3.64 -21.71 -7.19
C PRO A 197 -2.31 -22.47 -7.27
N ASP A 198 -1.76 -22.66 -8.47
CA ASP A 198 -0.50 -23.39 -8.67
C ASP A 198 0.76 -22.53 -8.44
N HIS A 199 0.62 -21.19 -8.37
CA HIS A 199 1.75 -20.26 -8.15
C HIS A 199 2.24 -20.18 -6.70
N TRP A 200 1.72 -21.00 -5.81
CA TRP A 200 2.21 -21.06 -4.45
C TRP A 200 3.70 -21.45 -4.35
N LYS A 201 4.18 -22.27 -5.31
CA LYS A 201 5.60 -22.70 -5.37
C LYS A 201 6.53 -21.53 -5.61
N GLU A 202 6.20 -20.67 -6.56
CA GLU A 202 6.95 -19.47 -6.88
C GLU A 202 6.98 -18.51 -5.67
N ARG A 203 5.86 -18.38 -4.98
CA ARG A 203 5.79 -17.60 -3.75
C ARG A 203 6.70 -18.16 -2.65
N GLU A 204 6.72 -19.47 -2.45
CA GLU A 204 7.58 -20.10 -1.45
C GLU A 204 9.07 -19.93 -1.82
N ILE A 205 9.42 -20.01 -3.09
CA ILE A 205 10.79 -19.69 -3.57
C ILE A 205 11.11 -18.22 -3.28
N TYR A 206 10.21 -17.30 -3.54
CA TYR A 206 10.41 -15.87 -3.26
C TYR A 206 10.60 -15.59 -1.77
N LYS A 207 9.81 -16.20 -0.91
CA LYS A 207 9.97 -16.12 0.55
C LYS A 207 11.32 -16.64 1.00
N LYS A 208 11.73 -17.79 0.44
CA LYS A 208 13.04 -18.38 0.69
C LYS A 208 14.19 -17.43 0.40
N LEU A 209 14.14 -16.73 -0.74
CA LEU A 209 15.14 -15.73 -1.10
C LEU A 209 15.20 -14.56 -0.09
N GLY A 210 14.05 -14.16 0.46
CA GLY A 210 13.97 -13.16 1.52
C GLY A 210 14.61 -13.63 2.83
N TRP A 211 14.31 -14.85 3.27
CA TRP A 211 14.80 -15.41 4.53
C TRP A 211 16.30 -15.75 4.50
N MET A 212 16.83 -16.14 3.35
CA MET A 212 18.26 -16.38 3.18
C MET A 212 19.13 -15.16 3.55
N LYS A 213 18.62 -13.95 3.35
CA LYS A 213 19.32 -12.72 3.73
C LYS A 213 19.43 -12.49 5.24
N HIS A 214 18.58 -13.14 6.02
CA HIS A 214 18.49 -12.96 7.47
C HIS A 214 18.97 -14.17 8.27
N ASN A 215 19.57 -15.19 7.63
CA ASN A 215 19.96 -16.46 8.25
C ASN A 215 18.82 -17.21 8.98
N GLU A 216 17.57 -16.89 8.69
CA GLU A 216 16.37 -17.46 9.34
C GLU A 216 15.77 -18.63 8.53
N PHE A 217 16.47 -19.05 7.47
CA PHE A 217 15.94 -20.04 6.56
C PHE A 217 16.19 -21.47 7.08
N ASN A 218 15.09 -22.19 7.39
CA ASN A 218 15.09 -23.62 7.58
C ASN A 218 14.29 -24.30 6.43
N PRO A 219 14.98 -25.10 5.55
CA PRO A 219 14.30 -25.78 4.44
C PRO A 219 13.20 -26.75 4.86
N GLU A 220 13.29 -27.31 6.07
CA GLU A 220 12.35 -28.29 6.61
C GLU A 220 10.97 -27.67 6.91
N ASN A 221 10.93 -26.35 7.09
CA ASN A 221 9.69 -25.61 7.37
C ASN A 221 8.92 -25.18 6.10
N LEU A 222 9.41 -25.56 4.91
CA LEU A 222 8.73 -25.22 3.68
C LEU A 222 7.64 -26.25 3.34
N PRO A 223 6.47 -25.80 2.86
CA PRO A 223 5.48 -26.69 2.28
C PRO A 223 6.07 -27.52 1.14
N GLN A 224 5.83 -28.82 1.16
CA GLN A 224 6.27 -29.74 0.11
C GLN A 224 5.17 -29.99 -0.92
N SER A 225 3.91 -29.82 -0.49
CA SER A 225 2.72 -29.98 -1.29
C SER A 225 1.73 -28.84 -1.03
N LYS A 226 0.68 -28.77 -1.84
CA LYS A 226 -0.43 -27.83 -1.63
C LYS A 226 -1.16 -28.10 -0.32
N ASP A 227 -1.25 -29.37 0.09
CA ASP A 227 -1.96 -29.78 1.29
C ASP A 227 -1.26 -29.31 2.58
N ASP A 228 0.06 -29.02 2.50
CA ASP A 228 0.83 -28.48 3.61
C ASP A 228 0.63 -26.97 3.80
N LEU A 229 -0.06 -26.30 2.87
CA LEU A 229 -0.30 -24.87 2.96
C LEU A 229 -1.32 -24.54 4.06
N LYS A 230 -0.91 -23.76 5.04
CA LYS A 230 -1.83 -23.19 6.04
C LYS A 230 -2.72 -22.10 5.43
N CYS A 231 -2.25 -21.41 4.41
CA CYS A 231 -2.96 -20.32 3.74
C CYS A 231 -2.79 -20.43 2.22
N GLU A 232 -3.91 -20.52 1.52
CA GLU A 232 -3.96 -20.42 0.06
C GLU A 232 -4.30 -18.99 -0.35
N LEU A 233 -3.30 -18.21 -0.74
CA LEU A 233 -3.38 -16.75 -0.92
C LEU A 233 -3.46 -16.35 -2.40
N TYR A 234 -4.44 -16.89 -3.12
CA TYR A 234 -4.80 -16.49 -4.49
C TYR A 234 -6.22 -15.92 -4.53
N PRO A 235 -6.60 -15.13 -5.54
CA PRO A 235 -7.94 -14.57 -5.65
C PRO A 235 -8.96 -15.68 -5.96
N LYS A 236 -9.73 -16.07 -4.96
CA LYS A 236 -10.77 -17.09 -5.07
C LYS A 236 -12.08 -16.44 -5.53
N ASN A 237 -12.83 -17.12 -6.38
CA ASN A 237 -14.22 -16.76 -6.62
C ASN A 237 -15.13 -17.21 -5.44
N ALA A 238 -16.38 -16.72 -5.40
CA ALA A 238 -17.29 -16.97 -4.29
C ALA A 238 -17.45 -18.47 -3.97
N ARG A 239 -17.54 -19.34 -4.98
CA ARG A 239 -17.63 -20.78 -4.78
C ARG A 239 -16.37 -21.34 -4.12
N GLN A 240 -15.19 -20.97 -4.60
CA GLN A 240 -13.92 -21.43 -4.02
C GLN A 240 -13.74 -20.91 -2.58
N VAL A 241 -14.19 -19.68 -2.29
CA VAL A 241 -14.23 -19.16 -0.92
C VAL A 241 -15.16 -20.01 -0.05
N TRP A 242 -16.36 -20.32 -0.57
CA TRP A 242 -17.33 -21.14 0.15
C TRP A 242 -16.84 -22.56 0.39
N ASP A 243 -16.23 -23.20 -0.61
CA ASP A 243 -15.62 -24.54 -0.48
C ASP A 243 -14.53 -24.51 0.62
N THR A 244 -13.65 -23.49 0.61
CA THR A 244 -12.64 -23.31 1.68
C THR A 244 -13.29 -23.14 3.06
N TYR A 245 -14.37 -22.35 3.15
CA TYR A 245 -15.12 -22.17 4.40
C TYR A 245 -15.67 -23.49 4.91
N GLN A 246 -16.28 -24.32 4.04
CA GLN A 246 -16.81 -25.64 4.43
C GLN A 246 -15.74 -26.59 4.97
N GLU A 247 -14.48 -26.48 4.44
CA GLU A 247 -13.35 -27.28 4.92
C GLU A 247 -12.88 -26.87 6.33
N ILE A 248 -12.98 -25.57 6.66
CA ILE A 248 -12.38 -25.04 7.90
C ILE A 248 -13.35 -24.82 9.05
N LYS A 249 -14.66 -24.79 8.80
CA LYS A 249 -15.67 -24.45 9.82
C LYS A 249 -15.82 -25.50 10.90
N ASP A 250 -15.49 -26.75 10.59
CA ASP A 250 -15.67 -27.87 11.52
C ASP A 250 -14.79 -27.68 12.77
N GLY A 251 -15.41 -27.86 13.95
CA GLY A 251 -14.76 -27.61 15.23
C GLY A 251 -14.81 -26.14 15.73
N HIS A 252 -15.40 -25.24 14.96
CA HIS A 252 -15.53 -23.82 15.29
C HIS A 252 -16.99 -23.36 15.33
N ASN A 253 -17.61 -23.41 16.49
CA ASN A 253 -19.04 -23.16 16.73
C ASN A 253 -19.46 -21.67 16.62
N PHE A 254 -18.52 -20.75 16.39
CA PHE A 254 -18.78 -19.33 16.21
C PHE A 254 -19.06 -18.94 14.75
N TYR A 255 -18.83 -19.84 13.79
CA TYR A 255 -19.20 -19.62 12.41
C TYR A 255 -20.69 -19.96 12.20
N ASP A 256 -21.40 -19.03 11.56
CA ASP A 256 -22.79 -19.21 11.14
C ASP A 256 -22.86 -19.16 9.61
N ASP A 257 -23.45 -20.19 8.98
CA ASP A 257 -23.45 -20.33 7.52
C ASP A 257 -24.17 -19.17 6.82
N SER A 258 -25.27 -18.66 7.39
CA SER A 258 -26.00 -17.52 6.82
C SER A 258 -25.17 -16.25 6.84
N MET A 259 -24.61 -15.94 8.02
CA MET A 259 -23.74 -14.76 8.18
C MET A 259 -22.51 -14.83 7.29
N MET A 260 -21.88 -16.00 7.16
CA MET A 260 -20.70 -16.17 6.30
C MET A 260 -21.05 -16.05 4.82
N SER A 261 -22.19 -16.58 4.38
CA SER A 261 -22.69 -16.42 3.02
C SER A 261 -22.91 -14.94 2.69
N GLU A 262 -23.58 -14.19 3.58
CA GLU A 262 -23.78 -12.75 3.42
C GLU A 262 -22.47 -11.98 3.38
N ALA A 263 -21.49 -12.36 4.20
CA ALA A 263 -20.17 -11.72 4.19
C ALA A 263 -19.38 -11.98 2.91
N VAL A 264 -19.56 -13.14 2.26
CA VAL A 264 -18.99 -13.42 0.93
C VAL A 264 -19.69 -12.58 -0.15
N GLU A 265 -21.03 -12.56 -0.18
CA GLU A 265 -21.81 -11.78 -1.17
C GLU A 265 -21.55 -10.27 -1.06
N ARG A 266 -21.30 -9.76 0.13
CA ARG A 266 -21.04 -8.32 0.35
C ARG A 266 -19.82 -7.80 -0.42
N THR A 267 -18.86 -8.64 -0.78
CA THR A 267 -17.78 -8.22 -1.67
C THR A 267 -18.27 -7.88 -3.07
N HIS A 268 -19.34 -8.54 -3.53
CA HIS A 268 -20.04 -8.17 -4.76
C HIS A 268 -20.74 -6.82 -4.62
N ASP A 269 -21.45 -6.61 -3.52
CA ASP A 269 -22.16 -5.33 -3.25
C ASP A 269 -21.18 -4.16 -3.20
N ILE A 270 -20.01 -4.35 -2.54
CA ILE A 270 -18.95 -3.35 -2.53
C ILE A 270 -18.51 -3.02 -3.95
N ALA A 271 -18.25 -4.02 -4.78
CA ALA A 271 -17.70 -3.83 -6.11
C ALA A 271 -18.70 -3.23 -7.10
N HIS A 272 -20.00 -3.49 -6.93
CA HIS A 272 -21.02 -3.13 -7.92
C HIS A 272 -22.01 -2.04 -7.47
N GLU A 273 -22.18 -1.86 -6.14
CA GLU A 273 -23.16 -0.91 -5.60
C GLU A 273 -22.50 0.23 -4.83
N MET A 274 -21.45 -0.06 -4.06
CA MET A 274 -20.80 0.93 -3.20
C MET A 274 -19.66 1.68 -3.91
N ILE A 275 -18.95 1.02 -4.83
CA ILE A 275 -17.87 1.62 -5.61
C ILE A 275 -18.41 1.96 -7.00
N GLY A 276 -18.35 3.24 -7.37
CA GLY A 276 -18.73 3.71 -8.69
C GLY A 276 -17.76 3.29 -9.79
N ASP A 277 -18.08 3.70 -11.02
CA ASP A 277 -17.17 3.52 -12.15
C ASP A 277 -15.96 4.46 -12.00
N ILE A 278 -14.82 3.91 -11.62
CA ILE A 278 -13.63 4.65 -11.24
C ILE A 278 -12.57 4.49 -12.31
N HIS A 279 -12.18 5.59 -12.92
CA HIS A 279 -11.10 5.65 -13.87
C HIS A 279 -10.02 6.65 -13.43
N PRO A 280 -8.74 6.28 -13.54
CA PRO A 280 -7.68 7.25 -13.40
C PRO A 280 -7.76 8.26 -14.55
N GLU A 281 -7.37 9.50 -14.30
CA GLU A 281 -7.21 10.49 -15.35
C GLU A 281 -6.11 10.02 -16.31
N THR A 282 -6.47 9.69 -17.55
CA THR A 282 -5.56 9.19 -18.58
C THR A 282 -5.16 10.26 -19.58
N SER A 283 -5.68 11.49 -19.44
CA SER A 283 -5.27 12.59 -20.31
C SER A 283 -3.78 12.88 -20.16
N MET A 284 -3.12 13.08 -21.26
CA MET A 284 -1.70 13.38 -21.27
C MET A 284 -1.47 14.81 -20.74
N LYS A 285 -0.83 14.94 -19.60
CA LYS A 285 -0.46 16.22 -18.99
C LYS A 285 1.01 16.52 -19.33
N LEU A 286 1.20 17.30 -20.37
CA LEU A 286 2.54 17.79 -20.72
C LEU A 286 2.78 19.13 -20.03
N PRO A 287 4.04 19.41 -19.63
CA PRO A 287 4.40 20.72 -19.11
C PRO A 287 4.20 21.79 -20.20
N SER A 288 3.63 22.93 -19.83
CA SER A 288 3.57 24.08 -20.72
C SER A 288 4.95 24.74 -20.81
N TYR A 289 5.33 25.14 -22.02
CA TYR A 289 6.56 25.86 -22.28
C TYR A 289 6.23 27.33 -22.61
N VAL A 290 6.97 28.26 -22.04
CA VAL A 290 6.80 29.69 -22.36
C VAL A 290 7.30 29.95 -23.80
N ILE A 291 6.35 30.14 -24.70
CA ILE A 291 6.61 30.38 -26.12
C ILE A 291 6.64 31.89 -26.37
N PRO A 292 7.59 32.42 -27.20
CA PRO A 292 7.60 33.82 -27.58
C PRO A 292 6.28 34.26 -28.19
N GLU A 293 5.90 35.52 -27.97
CA GLU A 293 4.71 36.13 -28.57
C GLU A 293 4.69 35.95 -30.09
N ASN A 294 3.55 35.66 -30.65
CA ASN A 294 3.32 35.41 -32.08
C ASN A 294 4.01 34.17 -32.68
N MET A 295 4.36 33.18 -31.81
CA MET A 295 4.94 31.92 -32.25
C MET A 295 4.13 30.73 -31.69
N THR A 296 3.99 29.66 -32.46
CA THR A 296 3.45 28.38 -31.96
C THR A 296 4.58 27.47 -31.47
N ALA A 297 4.28 26.51 -30.58
CA ALA A 297 5.26 25.55 -30.10
C ALA A 297 5.93 24.78 -31.25
N ASN A 298 5.17 24.38 -32.25
CA ASN A 298 5.73 23.71 -33.45
C ASN A 298 6.68 24.59 -34.22
N LYS A 299 6.40 25.90 -34.34
CA LYS A 299 7.28 26.83 -35.01
C LYS A 299 8.56 27.07 -34.19
N ALA A 300 8.43 27.24 -32.86
CA ALA A 300 9.56 27.37 -31.94
C ALA A 300 10.49 26.16 -32.02
N LEU A 301 9.92 24.96 -31.99
CA LEU A 301 10.65 23.69 -32.10
C LEU A 301 11.39 23.60 -33.48
N LEU A 302 10.68 23.91 -34.57
CA LEU A 302 11.27 23.92 -35.91
C LEU A 302 12.48 24.88 -36.00
N GLU A 303 12.35 26.11 -35.49
CA GLU A 303 13.44 27.09 -35.50
C GLU A 303 14.63 26.64 -34.61
N ALA A 304 14.35 26.01 -33.44
CA ALA A 304 15.40 25.42 -32.63
C ALA A 304 16.13 24.28 -33.36
N CYS A 305 15.40 23.42 -34.05
CA CYS A 305 15.97 22.32 -34.83
C CYS A 305 16.78 22.84 -36.05
N LYS A 306 16.33 23.90 -36.75
CA LYS A 306 17.08 24.53 -37.82
C LYS A 306 18.43 25.07 -37.35
N LYS A 307 18.45 25.75 -36.20
CA LYS A 307 19.69 26.21 -35.57
C LYS A 307 20.61 25.03 -35.23
N GLY A 308 20.05 23.99 -34.60
CA GLY A 308 20.81 22.83 -34.17
C GLY A 308 21.40 22.02 -35.34
N ILE A 309 20.67 21.80 -36.43
CA ILE A 309 21.16 21.02 -37.57
C ILE A 309 22.31 21.74 -38.29
N VAL A 310 22.28 23.09 -38.36
CA VAL A 310 23.39 23.90 -38.88
C VAL A 310 24.59 23.80 -37.92
N ALA A 311 24.38 23.96 -36.63
CA ALA A 311 25.46 23.88 -35.64
C ALA A 311 26.13 22.48 -35.59
N ARG A 312 25.37 21.41 -35.92
CA ARG A 312 25.91 20.05 -36.06
C ARG A 312 26.58 19.78 -37.42
N GLY A 313 26.58 20.74 -38.35
CA GLY A 313 27.16 20.58 -39.68
C GLY A 313 26.38 19.62 -40.60
N LEU A 314 25.11 19.37 -40.33
CA LEU A 314 24.28 18.39 -41.03
C LEU A 314 23.31 19.03 -42.05
N SER A 315 23.31 20.34 -42.19
CA SER A 315 22.34 21.11 -42.99
C SER A 315 22.39 20.85 -44.51
N THR A 316 23.47 20.28 -45.02
CA THR A 316 23.64 19.93 -46.45
C THR A 316 23.34 18.46 -46.76
N ASN A 317 23.11 17.63 -45.77
CA ASN A 317 22.84 16.21 -45.93
C ASN A 317 21.33 15.97 -46.04
N SER A 318 20.88 15.55 -47.22
CA SER A 318 19.45 15.32 -47.52
C SER A 318 18.81 14.23 -46.69
N GLU A 319 19.57 13.20 -46.28
CA GLU A 319 19.04 12.10 -45.45
C GLU A 319 18.67 12.63 -44.07
N TYR A 320 19.55 13.40 -43.43
CA TYR A 320 19.25 14.03 -42.14
C TYR A 320 18.10 15.05 -42.22
N ILE A 321 18.03 15.84 -43.30
CA ILE A 321 16.94 16.78 -43.53
C ILE A 321 15.59 16.03 -43.63
N ASN A 322 15.53 14.96 -44.43
CA ASN A 322 14.33 14.17 -44.59
C ASN A 322 13.90 13.50 -43.27
N ARG A 323 14.87 12.97 -42.53
CA ARG A 323 14.60 12.37 -41.21
C ARG A 323 14.10 13.40 -40.23
N LEU A 324 14.69 14.60 -40.19
CA LEU A 324 14.23 15.66 -39.29
C LEU A 324 12.80 16.10 -39.62
N HIS A 325 12.45 16.25 -40.89
CA HIS A 325 11.08 16.55 -41.32
C HIS A 325 10.10 15.46 -40.89
N TYR A 326 10.47 14.19 -41.02
CA TYR A 326 9.63 13.06 -40.60
C TYR A 326 9.37 13.12 -39.07
N GLU A 327 10.42 13.27 -38.27
CA GLU A 327 10.26 13.33 -36.81
C GLU A 327 9.43 14.53 -36.34
N LEU A 328 9.68 15.73 -36.92
CA LEU A 328 8.91 16.93 -36.63
C LEU A 328 7.43 16.81 -37.00
N LYS A 329 7.12 16.07 -38.09
CA LYS A 329 5.76 15.79 -38.47
C LYS A 329 5.08 14.92 -37.41
N VAL A 330 5.70 13.84 -36.96
CA VAL A 330 5.18 12.96 -35.91
C VAL A 330 4.98 13.73 -34.59
N ILE A 331 5.98 14.54 -34.19
CA ILE A 331 5.90 15.36 -32.97
C ILE A 331 4.72 16.34 -33.03
N LYS A 332 4.49 16.95 -34.19
CA LYS A 332 3.37 17.87 -34.42
C LYS A 332 2.02 17.15 -34.33
N GLU A 333 1.89 15.99 -34.98
CA GLU A 333 0.66 15.18 -34.97
C GLU A 333 0.30 14.69 -33.57
N LYS A 334 1.30 14.44 -32.72
CA LYS A 334 1.14 14.01 -31.33
C LYS A 334 1.06 15.14 -30.31
N ASN A 335 1.21 16.43 -30.73
CA ASN A 335 1.25 17.61 -29.86
C ASN A 335 2.37 17.60 -28.82
N PHE A 336 3.55 17.06 -29.15
CA PHE A 336 4.69 16.95 -28.23
C PHE A 336 5.72 18.11 -28.35
N ALA A 337 5.48 19.13 -29.13
CA ALA A 337 6.46 20.20 -29.36
C ALA A 337 6.93 20.88 -28.05
N GLU A 338 6.01 21.20 -27.15
CA GLU A 338 6.34 21.81 -25.86
C GLU A 338 7.18 20.90 -24.98
N TYR A 339 6.93 19.59 -25.01
CA TYR A 339 7.75 18.61 -24.28
C TYR A 339 9.23 18.66 -24.73
N PHE A 340 9.49 18.66 -26.05
CA PHE A 340 10.87 18.75 -26.56
C PHE A 340 11.53 20.10 -26.22
N LEU A 341 10.78 21.20 -26.27
CA LEU A 341 11.30 22.51 -25.87
C LEU A 341 11.62 22.59 -24.38
N THR A 342 10.76 22.03 -23.55
CA THR A 342 10.98 21.91 -22.09
C THR A 342 12.22 21.06 -21.80
N MET A 343 12.33 19.89 -22.45
CA MET A 343 13.51 19.03 -22.28
C MET A 343 14.80 19.73 -22.73
N LYS A 344 14.76 20.47 -23.84
CA LYS A 344 15.89 21.29 -24.28
C LYS A 344 16.28 22.29 -23.18
N ALA A 345 15.33 23.05 -22.66
CA ALA A 345 15.61 24.05 -21.63
C ALA A 345 16.22 23.44 -20.36
N ILE A 346 15.70 22.30 -19.91
CA ILE A 346 16.25 21.54 -18.77
C ILE A 346 17.70 21.12 -19.08
N MET A 347 17.94 20.57 -20.27
CA MET A 347 19.26 20.09 -20.67
C MET A 347 20.26 21.23 -20.85
N ASP A 348 19.85 22.39 -21.35
CA ASP A 348 20.71 23.57 -21.46
C ASP A 348 21.17 24.00 -20.04
N ILE A 349 20.26 24.16 -19.10
CA ILE A 349 20.59 24.50 -17.71
C ILE A 349 21.47 23.41 -17.05
N ALA A 350 21.16 22.13 -17.27
CA ALA A 350 21.94 21.06 -16.71
C ALA A 350 23.39 21.05 -17.22
N LYS A 351 23.59 21.23 -18.53
CA LYS A 351 24.90 21.24 -19.15
C LYS A 351 25.77 22.43 -18.74
N ASP A 352 25.15 23.55 -18.39
CA ASP A 352 25.86 24.72 -17.86
C ASP A 352 26.38 24.50 -16.44
N ASN A 353 25.78 23.57 -15.69
CA ASN A 353 26.06 23.37 -14.26
C ASN A 353 26.71 22.02 -13.93
N MET A 354 26.62 21.01 -14.79
CA MET A 354 27.10 19.67 -14.52
C MET A 354 27.43 18.88 -15.79
N LEU A 355 28.18 17.79 -15.63
CA LEU A 355 28.35 16.80 -16.67
C LEU A 355 27.06 16.01 -16.86
N VAL A 356 26.58 15.97 -18.09
CA VAL A 356 25.36 15.25 -18.46
C VAL A 356 25.71 14.11 -19.40
N GLY A 357 25.19 12.90 -19.09
CA GLY A 357 25.35 11.73 -19.96
C GLY A 357 24.63 11.92 -21.31
N PRO A 358 25.08 11.22 -22.36
CA PRO A 358 24.58 11.46 -23.72
C PRO A 358 23.13 11.06 -23.92
N ALA A 359 22.67 9.98 -23.32
CA ALA A 359 21.28 9.54 -23.34
C ALA A 359 21.05 8.26 -22.52
N ARG A 360 19.78 8.02 -22.18
CA ARG A 360 19.32 6.76 -21.63
C ARG A 360 17.98 6.37 -22.28
N GLY A 361 17.92 5.18 -22.86
CA GLY A 361 16.73 4.65 -23.55
C GLY A 361 16.60 5.10 -25.00
N SER A 362 15.43 4.90 -25.60
CA SER A 362 15.17 5.08 -27.03
C SER A 362 15.31 6.53 -27.54
N GLY A 363 15.25 7.52 -26.65
CA GLY A 363 15.46 8.92 -27.00
C GLY A 363 16.79 9.21 -27.68
N ALA A 364 17.81 8.36 -27.45
CA ALA A 364 19.10 8.44 -28.15
C ALA A 364 19.00 8.30 -29.69
N GLY A 365 17.97 7.60 -30.19
CA GLY A 365 17.74 7.41 -31.62
C GLY A 365 16.97 8.53 -32.30
N SER A 366 16.59 9.61 -31.59
CA SER A 366 15.87 10.74 -32.18
C SER A 366 16.83 11.78 -32.71
N LEU A 367 16.68 12.12 -34.00
CA LEU A 367 17.45 13.20 -34.61
C LEU A 367 17.05 14.57 -34.03
N VAL A 368 15.78 14.77 -33.69
CA VAL A 368 15.32 15.99 -33.02
C VAL A 368 16.05 16.17 -31.68
N ASN A 369 16.16 15.12 -30.85
CA ASN A 369 16.93 15.20 -29.60
C ASN A 369 18.41 15.53 -29.87
N TYR A 370 19.00 14.91 -30.86
CA TYR A 370 20.40 15.13 -31.20
C TYR A 370 20.67 16.58 -31.64
N VAL A 371 19.86 17.14 -32.54
CA VAL A 371 20.06 18.54 -33.01
C VAL A 371 19.68 19.57 -31.94
N LEU A 372 18.81 19.22 -30.99
CA LEU A 372 18.49 20.07 -29.85
C LEU A 372 19.52 19.98 -28.71
N TYR A 373 20.55 19.17 -28.85
CA TYR A 373 21.53 18.90 -27.79
C TYR A 373 20.93 18.29 -26.54
N ILE A 374 19.80 17.57 -26.66
CA ILE A 374 19.23 16.79 -25.57
C ILE A 374 20.06 15.51 -25.38
N THR A 375 20.53 14.93 -26.50
CA THR A 375 21.40 13.73 -26.52
C THR A 375 22.71 14.02 -27.22
#